data_711182b40c8ea3d7d541126d86116176
#
_entry.id   711182b40c8ea3d7d541126d86116176
#
_cell.length_a   1.000
_cell.length_b   1.000
_cell.length_c   1.000
_cell.angle_alpha   90.00
_cell.angle_beta   90.00
_cell.angle_gamma   90.00
#
_symmetry.space_group_name_H-M   'P 1'
#
loop_
_entity.id
_entity.type
_entity.pdbx_description
1 polymer ?
#
loop_
_entity_poly.entity_id
_entity_poly.type
_entity_poly.pdbx_seq_one_letter_code
_entity_poly.pdbx_strand_id
1 'polypeptide(L)'
;MIDTDIVVIGAGPTGLFTVFEAGLLGMRCHLVDSLTKPGGQCAEIYPNKPIYDIPAYPEIMAGELIDKLLEQIKPFSPGYTLGETAEKLSKSEGKFLITTDKNTQISAKVIAIAGGLGNFEPRKPVIDDLNKFEDNGVQYSIVDPKKFQGKNVVISGGGDSALDWTIVLSEIANKVTLIHRSCLLYTSPSPRDKRQSRMPSSA
;
A
#
# COMPACT_ATOMS: atom_id res chain seq x y z
N MET A 1 -6.82 -22.88 -13.91
CA MET A 1 -5.80 -21.97 -14.49
C MET A 1 -6.54 -20.79 -15.13
N ILE A 2 -6.16 -19.58 -14.76
CA ILE A 2 -6.73 -18.33 -15.27
C ILE A 2 -5.90 -17.92 -16.50
N ASP A 3 -6.56 -17.52 -17.61
CA ASP A 3 -5.88 -17.02 -18.81
C ASP A 3 -6.28 -15.56 -19.06
N THR A 4 -5.28 -14.70 -19.21
CA THR A 4 -5.47 -13.26 -19.41
C THR A 4 -4.41 -12.71 -20.37
N ASP A 5 -4.56 -11.47 -20.83
CA ASP A 5 -3.53 -10.85 -21.67
C ASP A 5 -2.42 -10.26 -20.80
N ILE A 6 -2.78 -9.61 -19.68
CA ILE A 6 -1.86 -9.01 -18.72
C ILE A 6 -2.19 -9.48 -17.31
N VAL A 7 -1.21 -9.97 -16.57
CA VAL A 7 -1.29 -10.09 -15.11
C VAL A 7 -0.62 -8.89 -14.46
N VAL A 8 -1.31 -8.24 -13.53
CA VAL A 8 -0.81 -7.10 -12.78
C VAL A 8 -0.55 -7.53 -11.34
N ILE A 9 0.70 -7.47 -10.90
CA ILE A 9 1.10 -7.80 -9.52
C ILE A 9 1.07 -6.54 -8.69
N GLY A 10 0.10 -6.46 -7.80
CA GLY A 10 -0.24 -5.29 -6.98
C GLY A 10 -1.48 -4.58 -7.47
N ALA A 11 -2.49 -4.46 -6.60
CA ALA A 11 -3.75 -3.77 -6.85
C ALA A 11 -3.81 -2.39 -6.18
N GLY A 12 -2.65 -1.74 -5.97
CA GLY A 12 -2.54 -0.36 -5.56
C GLY A 12 -2.84 0.63 -6.69
N PRO A 13 -2.69 1.95 -6.46
CA PRO A 13 -3.02 2.98 -7.47
C PRO A 13 -2.39 2.73 -8.84
N THR A 14 -1.11 2.36 -8.86
CA THR A 14 -0.37 2.07 -10.10
C THR A 14 -0.93 0.84 -10.82
N GLY A 15 -1.26 -0.23 -10.07
CA GLY A 15 -1.85 -1.43 -10.67
C GLY A 15 -3.23 -1.16 -11.24
N LEU A 16 -4.07 -0.42 -10.52
CA LEU A 16 -5.40 -0.03 -10.99
C LEU A 16 -5.31 0.85 -12.25
N PHE A 17 -4.40 1.82 -12.27
CA PHE A 17 -4.20 2.66 -13.46
C PHE A 17 -3.62 1.86 -14.65
N THR A 18 -2.78 0.85 -14.39
CA THR A 18 -2.30 -0.09 -15.43
C THR A 18 -3.47 -0.83 -16.09
N VAL A 19 -4.47 -1.25 -15.29
CA VAL A 19 -5.69 -1.87 -15.83
C VAL A 19 -6.46 -0.92 -16.73
N PHE A 20 -6.56 0.36 -16.36
CA PHE A 20 -7.23 1.37 -17.18
C PHE A 20 -6.55 1.51 -18.54
N GLU A 21 -5.25 1.73 -18.57
CA GLU A 21 -4.49 1.91 -19.81
C GLU A 21 -4.54 0.64 -20.69
N ALA A 22 -4.39 -0.54 -20.10
CA ALA A 22 -4.50 -1.80 -20.82
C ALA A 22 -5.91 -2.04 -21.38
N GLY A 23 -6.94 -1.67 -20.60
CA GLY A 23 -8.34 -1.76 -21.01
C GLY A 23 -8.69 -0.89 -22.21
N LEU A 24 -8.13 0.32 -22.28
CA LEU A 24 -8.28 1.19 -23.46
C LEU A 24 -7.70 0.55 -24.73
N LEU A 25 -6.69 -0.31 -24.59
CA LEU A 25 -6.11 -1.08 -25.69
C LEU A 25 -6.84 -2.42 -25.95
N GLY A 26 -7.96 -2.67 -25.28
CA GLY A 26 -8.76 -3.88 -25.43
C GLY A 26 -8.12 -5.14 -24.82
N MET A 27 -7.15 -4.98 -23.90
CA MET A 27 -6.48 -6.09 -23.23
C MET A 27 -7.21 -6.47 -21.95
N ARG A 28 -7.36 -7.79 -21.72
CA ARG A 28 -7.90 -8.33 -20.48
C ARG A 28 -6.82 -8.31 -19.40
N CYS A 29 -7.18 -7.84 -18.22
CA CYS A 29 -6.29 -7.78 -17.08
C CYS A 29 -6.75 -8.66 -15.92
N HIS A 30 -5.79 -9.21 -15.18
CA HIS A 30 -6.01 -9.90 -13.92
C HIS A 30 -5.04 -9.38 -12.87
N LEU A 31 -5.57 -8.87 -11.74
CA LEU A 31 -4.75 -8.36 -10.65
C LEU A 31 -4.52 -9.45 -9.60
N VAL A 32 -3.30 -9.47 -9.06
CA VAL A 32 -2.92 -10.31 -7.91
C VAL A 32 -2.42 -9.40 -6.81
N ASP A 33 -2.97 -9.55 -5.61
CA ASP A 33 -2.53 -8.77 -4.44
C ASP A 33 -2.59 -9.60 -3.16
N SER A 34 -1.60 -9.41 -2.29
CA SER A 34 -1.54 -10.05 -0.97
C SER A 34 -2.63 -9.54 -0.01
N LEU A 35 -3.13 -8.33 -0.23
CA LEU A 35 -4.25 -7.78 0.52
C LEU A 35 -5.59 -8.39 0.06
N THR A 36 -6.53 -8.47 0.97
CA THR A 36 -7.89 -8.99 0.68
C THR A 36 -8.79 -7.99 -0.03
N LYS A 37 -8.32 -6.74 -0.19
CA LYS A 37 -9.01 -5.66 -0.89
C LYS A 37 -8.03 -4.90 -1.77
N PRO A 38 -8.46 -4.40 -2.93
CA PRO A 38 -7.64 -3.52 -3.75
C PRO A 38 -7.43 -2.16 -3.06
N GLY A 39 -6.36 -1.46 -3.46
CA GLY A 39 -6.04 -0.11 -2.99
C GLY A 39 -4.62 0.04 -2.44
N GLY A 40 -3.95 -1.06 -2.10
CA GLY A 40 -2.58 -1.04 -1.60
C GLY A 40 -2.42 -0.14 -0.38
N GLN A 41 -1.29 0.58 -0.30
CA GLN A 41 -0.97 1.47 0.82
C GLN A 41 -2.03 2.55 1.04
N CYS A 42 -2.61 3.09 -0.02
CA CYS A 42 -3.60 4.16 0.05
C CYS A 42 -4.87 3.75 0.78
N ALA A 43 -5.31 2.51 0.62
CA ALA A 43 -6.48 1.99 1.32
C ALA A 43 -6.15 1.40 2.69
N GLU A 44 -4.98 0.75 2.83
CA GLU A 44 -4.66 -0.04 4.02
C GLU A 44 -3.95 0.79 5.11
N ILE A 45 -3.03 1.67 4.73
CA ILE A 45 -2.17 2.36 5.71
C ILE A 45 -2.69 3.76 6.05
N TYR A 46 -3.11 4.53 5.03
CA TYR A 46 -3.44 5.94 5.23
C TYR A 46 -4.63 6.43 4.39
N PRO A 47 -5.80 5.79 4.47
CA PRO A 47 -6.96 6.15 3.63
C PRO A 47 -7.41 7.60 3.83
N ASN A 48 -7.20 8.16 5.01
CA ASN A 48 -7.59 9.53 5.37
C ASN A 48 -6.45 10.55 5.23
N LYS A 49 -5.34 10.17 4.59
CA LYS A 49 -4.23 11.11 4.34
C LYS A 49 -4.46 11.86 3.03
N PRO A 50 -4.34 13.21 3.02
CA PRO A 50 -4.42 13.98 1.79
C PRO A 50 -3.18 13.74 0.91
N ILE A 51 -3.41 13.65 -0.39
CA ILE A 51 -2.40 13.51 -1.44
C ILE A 51 -2.50 14.73 -2.35
N TYR A 52 -1.36 15.33 -2.71
CA TYR A 52 -1.29 16.60 -3.46
C TYR A 52 -0.64 16.49 -4.83
N ASP A 53 -0.17 15.30 -5.21
CA ASP A 53 0.62 15.06 -6.43
C ASP A 53 -0.10 14.20 -7.46
N ILE A 54 -1.44 14.18 -7.40
CA ILE A 54 -2.28 13.53 -8.41
C ILE A 54 -2.70 14.59 -9.44
N PRO A 55 -2.41 14.37 -10.75
CA PRO A 55 -2.81 15.30 -11.79
C PRO A 55 -4.31 15.63 -11.73
N ALA A 56 -4.65 16.90 -11.94
CA ALA A 56 -6.00 17.46 -11.90
C ALA A 56 -6.69 17.50 -10.51
N TYR A 57 -6.04 17.02 -9.45
CA TYR A 57 -6.51 17.16 -8.08
C TYR A 57 -5.54 18.02 -7.27
N PRO A 58 -5.93 19.24 -6.86
CA PRO A 58 -5.12 20.04 -5.92
C PRO A 58 -4.88 19.29 -4.60
N GLU A 59 -5.88 18.50 -4.17
CA GLU A 59 -5.86 17.63 -3.01
C GLU A 59 -6.91 16.52 -3.21
N ILE A 60 -6.60 15.30 -2.81
CA ILE A 60 -7.53 14.16 -2.76
C ILE A 60 -7.14 13.24 -1.60
N MET A 61 -8.13 12.71 -0.87
CA MET A 61 -7.87 11.69 0.15
C MET A 61 -7.42 10.38 -0.49
N ALA A 62 -6.46 9.70 0.12
CA ALA A 62 -5.89 8.47 -0.42
C ALA A 62 -6.94 7.38 -0.67
N GLY A 63 -7.91 7.22 0.24
CA GLY A 63 -9.03 6.29 0.05
C GLY A 63 -9.95 6.71 -1.10
N GLU A 64 -10.27 8.00 -1.22
CA GLU A 64 -11.10 8.52 -2.31
C GLU A 64 -10.43 8.32 -3.68
N LEU A 65 -9.12 8.47 -3.76
CA LEU A 65 -8.37 8.16 -4.98
C LEU A 65 -8.57 6.70 -5.41
N ILE A 66 -8.53 5.77 -4.47
CA ILE A 66 -8.76 4.36 -4.76
C ILE A 66 -10.18 4.11 -5.26
N ASP A 67 -11.19 4.71 -4.63
CA ASP A 67 -12.58 4.57 -5.07
C ASP A 67 -12.77 5.06 -6.51
N LYS A 68 -12.16 6.21 -6.86
CA LYS A 68 -12.20 6.77 -8.22
C LYS A 68 -11.47 5.88 -9.23
N LEU A 69 -10.32 5.31 -8.87
CA LEU A 69 -9.61 4.40 -9.75
C LEU A 69 -10.39 3.09 -9.97
N LEU A 70 -11.04 2.55 -8.94
CA LEU A 70 -11.89 1.38 -9.07
C LEU A 70 -13.11 1.66 -9.96
N GLU A 71 -13.73 2.83 -9.83
CA GLU A 71 -14.80 3.26 -10.72
C GLU A 71 -14.31 3.39 -12.17
N GLN A 72 -13.14 3.96 -12.37
CA GLN A 72 -12.54 4.16 -13.68
C GLN A 72 -12.24 2.86 -14.43
N ILE A 73 -11.85 1.80 -13.74
CA ILE A 73 -11.56 0.49 -14.34
C ILE A 73 -12.77 -0.44 -14.46
N LYS A 74 -13.89 -0.09 -13.83
CA LYS A 74 -15.09 -0.92 -13.82
C LYS A 74 -15.59 -1.35 -15.20
N PRO A 75 -15.57 -0.49 -16.25
CA PRO A 75 -15.98 -0.89 -17.59
C PRO A 75 -15.15 -2.03 -18.21
N PHE A 76 -13.89 -2.19 -17.78
CA PHE A 76 -12.98 -3.20 -18.29
C PHE A 76 -13.09 -4.55 -17.57
N SER A 77 -13.85 -4.63 -16.49
CA SER A 77 -14.16 -5.85 -15.74
C SER A 77 -12.93 -6.72 -15.46
N PRO A 78 -11.85 -6.20 -14.85
CA PRO A 78 -10.66 -6.99 -14.57
C PRO A 78 -10.94 -8.13 -13.61
N GLY A 79 -10.20 -9.24 -13.75
CA GLY A 79 -10.21 -10.32 -12.77
C GLY A 79 -9.35 -9.97 -11.56
N TYR A 80 -9.63 -10.63 -10.42
CA TYR A 80 -8.89 -10.44 -9.17
C TYR A 80 -8.54 -11.78 -8.52
N THR A 81 -7.32 -11.89 -8.01
CA THR A 81 -6.86 -12.89 -7.05
C THR A 81 -6.29 -12.10 -5.86
N LEU A 82 -7.11 -11.93 -4.84
CA LEU A 82 -6.79 -11.14 -3.63
C LEU A 82 -6.52 -12.05 -2.43
N GLY A 83 -5.69 -11.56 -1.50
CA GLY A 83 -5.24 -12.34 -0.34
C GLY A 83 -4.27 -13.45 -0.74
N GLU A 84 -3.58 -13.31 -1.87
CA GLU A 84 -2.59 -14.24 -2.36
C GLU A 84 -1.34 -13.52 -2.87
N THR A 85 -0.18 -14.10 -2.63
CA THR A 85 1.12 -13.54 -3.05
C THR A 85 1.63 -14.28 -4.28
N ALA A 86 2.03 -13.54 -5.31
CA ALA A 86 2.72 -14.10 -6.45
C ALA A 86 4.13 -14.57 -6.04
N GLU A 87 4.38 -15.88 -6.02
CA GLU A 87 5.63 -16.45 -5.55
C GLU A 87 6.54 -16.96 -6.65
N LYS A 88 5.95 -17.61 -7.65
CA LYS A 88 6.73 -18.30 -8.70
C LYS A 88 6.37 -17.75 -10.07
N LEU A 89 7.42 -17.56 -10.87
CA LEU A 89 7.31 -17.17 -12.26
C LEU A 89 8.02 -18.21 -13.11
N SER A 90 7.33 -18.70 -14.12
CA SER A 90 7.93 -19.50 -15.19
C SER A 90 7.47 -19.00 -16.56
N LYS A 91 8.17 -19.41 -17.61
CA LYS A 91 7.82 -19.08 -19.00
C LYS A 91 7.70 -20.36 -19.79
N SER A 92 6.58 -20.53 -20.48
CA SER A 92 6.32 -21.68 -21.35
C SER A 92 5.52 -21.23 -22.57
N GLU A 93 5.89 -21.70 -23.75
CA GLU A 93 5.18 -21.46 -25.02
C GLU A 93 4.88 -19.98 -25.31
N GLY A 94 5.83 -19.09 -24.96
CA GLY A 94 5.69 -17.65 -25.18
C GLY A 94 4.79 -16.91 -24.18
N LYS A 95 4.22 -17.61 -23.19
CA LYS A 95 3.45 -17.04 -22.09
C LYS A 95 4.20 -17.16 -20.77
N PHE A 96 3.88 -16.27 -19.85
CA PHE A 96 4.30 -16.34 -18.44
C PHE A 96 3.25 -17.09 -17.63
N LEU A 97 3.71 -17.91 -16.72
CA LEU A 97 2.89 -18.58 -15.72
C LEU A 97 3.27 -18.08 -14.34
N ILE A 98 2.35 -17.43 -13.67
CA ILE A 98 2.44 -17.02 -12.26
C ILE A 98 1.77 -18.08 -11.41
N THR A 99 2.43 -18.47 -10.31
CA THR A 99 1.83 -19.31 -9.27
C THR A 99 1.89 -18.56 -7.95
N THR A 100 0.76 -18.50 -7.26
CA THR A 100 0.65 -17.85 -5.95
C THR A 100 1.02 -18.82 -4.82
N ASP A 101 1.17 -18.28 -3.60
CA ASP A 101 1.37 -19.03 -2.35
C ASP A 101 0.24 -20.03 -2.06
N LYS A 102 -0.97 -19.77 -2.58
CA LYS A 102 -2.13 -20.69 -2.48
C LYS A 102 -2.30 -21.59 -3.72
N ASN A 103 -1.28 -21.68 -4.57
CA ASN A 103 -1.26 -22.49 -5.79
C ASN A 103 -2.26 -22.06 -6.89
N THR A 104 -2.77 -20.83 -6.84
CA THR A 104 -3.51 -20.26 -7.97
C THR A 104 -2.57 -20.04 -9.14
N GLN A 105 -2.94 -20.52 -10.33
CA GLN A 105 -2.15 -20.41 -11.55
C GLN A 105 -2.78 -19.44 -12.53
N ILE A 106 -1.97 -18.49 -13.01
CA ILE A 106 -2.38 -17.43 -13.94
C ILE A 106 -1.41 -17.41 -15.11
N SER A 107 -1.94 -17.60 -16.31
CA SER A 107 -1.21 -17.54 -17.58
C SER A 107 -1.44 -16.19 -18.26
N ALA A 108 -0.38 -15.50 -18.65
CA ALA A 108 -0.46 -14.21 -19.33
C ALA A 108 0.64 -14.00 -20.36
N LYS A 109 0.41 -13.14 -21.35
CA LYS A 109 1.44 -12.72 -22.32
C LYS A 109 2.38 -11.68 -21.73
N VAL A 110 1.88 -10.85 -20.81
CA VAL A 110 2.61 -9.74 -20.18
C VAL A 110 2.42 -9.78 -18.67
N ILE A 111 3.44 -9.37 -17.95
CA ILE A 111 3.40 -9.14 -16.50
C ILE A 111 3.71 -7.67 -16.24
N ALA A 112 2.84 -7.00 -15.52
CA ALA A 112 3.08 -5.67 -14.97
C ALA A 112 3.33 -5.77 -13.47
N ILE A 113 4.50 -5.32 -12.99
CA ILE A 113 4.86 -5.37 -11.58
C ILE A 113 4.60 -4.00 -10.97
N ALA A 114 3.58 -3.91 -10.11
CA ALA A 114 3.13 -2.72 -9.39
C ALA A 114 3.06 -2.97 -7.87
N GLY A 115 3.96 -3.81 -7.34
CA GLY A 115 3.93 -4.37 -5.99
C GLY A 115 4.26 -3.39 -4.86
N GLY A 116 4.55 -2.12 -5.15
CA GLY A 116 4.82 -1.09 -4.15
C GLY A 116 5.95 -1.50 -3.18
N LEU A 117 5.65 -1.50 -1.89
CA LEU A 117 6.58 -1.97 -0.84
C LEU A 117 6.60 -3.50 -0.66
N GLY A 118 5.85 -4.23 -1.46
CA GLY A 118 5.65 -5.67 -1.31
C GLY A 118 4.60 -6.01 -0.24
N ASN A 119 4.71 -7.19 0.37
CA ASN A 119 3.83 -7.62 1.44
C ASN A 119 3.94 -6.66 2.64
N PHE A 120 2.78 -6.28 3.18
CA PHE A 120 2.70 -5.43 4.37
C PHE A 120 2.98 -6.22 5.64
N GLU A 121 4.19 -6.75 5.76
CA GLU A 121 4.63 -7.33 7.04
C GLU A 121 5.14 -6.21 7.94
N PRO A 122 4.46 -5.92 9.04
CA PRO A 122 4.93 -4.91 9.99
C PRO A 122 6.27 -5.33 10.59
N ARG A 123 7.18 -4.37 10.74
CA ARG A 123 8.42 -4.60 11.49
C ARG A 123 8.08 -4.72 12.97
N LYS A 124 8.03 -5.95 13.44
CA LYS A 124 7.71 -6.24 14.84
C LYS A 124 8.93 -5.95 15.73
N PRO A 125 8.76 -5.24 16.84
CA PRO A 125 9.83 -5.12 17.84
C PRO A 125 10.09 -6.48 18.49
N VAL A 126 11.36 -6.71 18.85
CA VAL A 126 11.74 -7.94 19.58
C VAL A 126 11.36 -7.76 21.04
N ILE A 127 10.15 -8.18 21.39
CA ILE A 127 9.59 -8.14 22.74
C ILE A 127 8.99 -9.50 23.01
N ASP A 128 9.34 -10.08 24.16
CA ASP A 128 8.79 -11.37 24.57
C ASP A 128 7.26 -11.31 24.69
N ASP A 129 6.60 -12.35 24.23
CA ASP A 129 5.14 -12.49 24.28
C ASP A 129 4.33 -11.42 23.51
N LEU A 130 4.95 -10.63 22.63
CA LEU A 130 4.28 -9.57 21.87
C LEU A 130 3.04 -10.08 21.09
N ASN A 131 3.13 -11.30 20.57
CA ASN A 131 2.06 -11.94 19.81
C ASN A 131 0.77 -12.16 20.62
N LYS A 132 0.86 -12.23 21.95
CA LYS A 132 -0.33 -12.34 22.82
C LYS A 132 -1.18 -11.06 22.85
N PHE A 133 -0.59 -9.94 22.46
CA PHE A 133 -1.21 -8.61 22.48
C PHE A 133 -1.54 -8.08 21.09
N GLU A 134 -1.17 -8.79 20.03
CA GLU A 134 -1.55 -8.44 18.66
C GLU A 134 -3.08 -8.43 18.54
N ASP A 135 -3.63 -7.42 17.86
CA ASP A 135 -5.07 -7.15 17.78
C ASP A 135 -5.81 -6.85 19.10
N ASN A 136 -5.15 -7.05 20.22
CA ASN A 136 -5.70 -6.80 21.57
C ASN A 136 -4.77 -5.91 22.41
N GLY A 137 -4.39 -4.75 21.85
CA GLY A 137 -3.55 -3.76 22.52
C GLY A 137 -2.36 -3.32 21.67
N VAL A 138 -1.77 -4.18 20.85
CA VAL A 138 -0.73 -3.84 19.90
C VAL A 138 -1.33 -3.80 18.49
N GLN A 139 -1.14 -2.68 17.81
CA GLN A 139 -1.56 -2.49 16.42
C GLN A 139 -0.41 -1.89 15.61
N TYR A 140 -0.27 -2.31 14.38
CA TYR A 140 0.79 -1.87 13.46
C TYR A 140 0.30 -0.85 12.43
N SER A 141 -1.01 -0.68 12.33
CA SER A 141 -1.66 0.34 11.50
C SER A 141 -2.89 0.90 12.22
N ILE A 142 -3.25 2.13 11.92
CA ILE A 142 -4.44 2.79 12.46
C ILE A 142 -5.38 3.09 11.30
N VAL A 143 -6.40 2.25 11.14
CA VAL A 143 -7.44 2.44 10.12
C VAL A 143 -8.54 3.37 10.63
N ASP A 144 -8.91 3.24 11.91
CA ASP A 144 -9.94 4.05 12.54
C ASP A 144 -9.42 4.69 13.84
N PRO A 145 -9.07 5.99 13.82
CA PRO A 145 -8.58 6.72 14.98
C PRO A 145 -9.58 6.77 16.15
N LYS A 146 -10.89 6.71 15.87
CA LYS A 146 -11.94 6.80 16.90
C LYS A 146 -11.86 5.66 17.93
N LYS A 147 -11.27 4.52 17.55
CA LYS A 147 -11.04 3.39 18.47
C LYS A 147 -10.14 3.74 19.67
N PHE A 148 -9.38 4.83 19.56
CA PHE A 148 -8.44 5.30 20.60
C PHE A 148 -9.00 6.42 21.45
N GLN A 149 -10.24 6.84 21.23
CA GLN A 149 -10.88 7.90 22.00
C GLN A 149 -10.87 7.59 23.49
N GLY A 150 -10.35 8.54 24.29
CA GLY A 150 -10.24 8.42 25.74
C GLY A 150 -9.25 7.38 26.25
N LYS A 151 -8.49 6.72 25.40
CA LYS A 151 -7.49 5.71 25.79
C LYS A 151 -6.12 6.32 26.08
N ASN A 152 -5.30 5.60 26.85
CA ASN A 152 -3.88 5.88 26.96
C ASN A 152 -3.15 5.11 25.84
N VAL A 153 -2.47 5.84 24.98
CA VAL A 153 -1.83 5.29 23.79
C VAL A 153 -0.32 5.47 23.88
N VAL A 154 0.41 4.42 23.51
CA VAL A 154 1.87 4.48 23.34
C VAL A 154 2.16 4.28 21.85
N ILE A 155 2.88 5.22 21.25
CA ILE A 155 3.36 5.15 19.87
C ILE A 155 4.84 4.85 19.89
N SER A 156 5.24 3.75 19.27
CA SER A 156 6.64 3.34 19.12
C SER A 156 7.13 3.65 17.72
N GLY A 157 7.96 4.69 17.58
CA GLY A 157 8.51 5.12 16.30
C GLY A 157 9.04 6.55 16.39
N GLY A 158 9.78 6.97 15.38
CA GLY A 158 10.37 8.33 15.33
C GLY A 158 10.40 8.91 13.92
N GLY A 159 9.69 8.28 12.96
CA GLY A 159 9.50 8.79 11.60
C GLY A 159 8.18 9.55 11.44
N ASP A 160 7.93 10.06 10.24
CA ASP A 160 6.77 10.89 9.89
C ASP A 160 5.44 10.25 10.32
N SER A 161 5.25 8.96 10.06
CA SER A 161 4.02 8.27 10.46
C SER A 161 3.78 8.26 11.97
N ALA A 162 4.85 8.13 12.79
CA ALA A 162 4.71 8.16 14.24
C ALA A 162 4.35 9.56 14.74
N LEU A 163 4.89 10.60 14.11
CA LEU A 163 4.60 11.99 14.42
C LEU A 163 3.17 12.36 13.98
N ASP A 164 2.78 12.01 12.76
CA ASP A 164 1.43 12.23 12.24
C ASP A 164 0.38 11.62 13.19
N TRP A 165 0.57 10.35 13.57
CA TRP A 165 -0.35 9.68 14.49
C TRP A 165 -0.31 10.23 15.91
N THR A 166 0.84 10.73 16.37
CA THR A 166 0.94 11.42 17.66
C THR A 166 0.07 12.67 17.66
N ILE A 167 0.12 13.46 16.60
CA ILE A 167 -0.69 14.68 16.45
C ILE A 167 -2.18 14.33 16.42
N VAL A 168 -2.58 13.44 15.51
CA VAL A 168 -4.00 13.06 15.33
C VAL A 168 -4.58 12.46 16.61
N LEU A 169 -3.85 11.55 17.27
CA LEU A 169 -4.37 10.89 18.47
C LEU A 169 -4.33 11.79 19.71
N SER A 170 -3.49 12.82 19.75
CA SER A 170 -3.45 13.76 20.87
C SER A 170 -4.77 14.54 21.04
N GLU A 171 -5.56 14.66 19.97
CA GLU A 171 -6.85 15.37 20.00
C GLU A 171 -7.98 14.51 20.59
N ILE A 172 -7.86 13.19 20.58
CA ILE A 172 -8.95 12.27 20.94
C ILE A 172 -8.62 11.31 22.09
N ALA A 173 -7.35 10.96 22.25
CA ALA A 173 -6.89 10.06 23.33
C ALA A 173 -6.79 10.81 24.66
N ASN A 174 -6.89 10.06 25.76
CA ASN A 174 -6.65 10.64 27.09
C ASN A 174 -5.18 11.03 27.31
N LYS A 175 -4.27 10.20 26.81
CA LYS A 175 -2.81 10.43 26.87
C LYS A 175 -2.13 9.75 25.68
N VAL A 176 -1.22 10.46 25.03
CA VAL A 176 -0.33 9.89 24.01
C VAL A 176 1.11 9.96 24.50
N THR A 177 1.83 8.86 24.43
CA THR A 177 3.24 8.76 24.77
C THR A 177 4.00 8.28 23.52
N LEU A 178 4.90 9.11 23.01
CA LEU A 178 5.78 8.74 21.90
C LEU A 178 7.09 8.18 22.45
N ILE A 179 7.46 6.98 22.01
CA ILE A 179 8.70 6.31 22.36
C ILE A 179 9.57 6.18 21.11
N HIS A 180 10.79 6.66 21.20
CA HIS A 180 11.79 6.54 20.14
C HIS A 180 13.14 6.08 20.70
N ARG A 181 13.84 5.22 19.94
CA ARG A 181 15.10 4.61 20.39
C ARG A 181 16.32 5.53 20.36
N SER A 182 16.24 6.69 19.70
CA SER A 182 17.33 7.66 19.60
C SER A 182 16.89 9.06 20.04
N CYS A 183 17.84 9.94 20.37
CA CYS A 183 17.55 11.28 20.87
C CYS A 183 16.94 12.23 19.84
N LEU A 184 17.04 11.92 18.55
CA LEU A 184 16.53 12.77 17.48
C LEU A 184 15.31 12.10 16.83
N LEU A 185 14.18 12.79 16.85
CA LEU A 185 13.06 12.50 15.97
C LEU A 185 13.48 12.88 14.56
N TYR A 186 13.43 11.93 13.66
CA TYR A 186 13.92 12.11 12.29
C TYR A 186 12.74 12.17 11.35
N THR A 187 12.47 13.35 10.82
CA THR A 187 11.63 13.48 9.62
C THR A 187 12.52 13.14 8.43
N SER A 188 12.14 12.16 7.61
CA SER A 188 12.84 11.93 6.35
C SER A 188 12.79 13.20 5.53
N PRO A 189 13.92 13.66 4.96
CA PRO A 189 13.88 14.79 4.05
C PRO A 189 12.90 14.46 2.92
N SER A 190 12.10 15.46 2.55
CA SER A 190 11.13 15.32 1.45
C SER A 190 11.83 14.75 0.21
N PRO A 191 11.16 13.89 -0.58
CA PRO A 191 11.69 13.49 -1.88
C PRO A 191 12.10 14.67 -2.76
N ARG A 192 11.50 15.84 -2.56
CA ARG A 192 11.90 17.10 -3.20
C ARG A 192 13.29 17.55 -2.74
N ASP A 193 13.60 17.47 -1.46
CA ASP A 193 14.89 17.89 -0.92
C ASP A 193 16.02 17.00 -1.43
N LYS A 194 15.76 15.70 -1.57
CA LYS A 194 16.70 14.74 -2.17
C LYS A 194 16.91 14.98 -3.67
N ARG A 195 15.91 15.47 -4.39
CA ARG A 195 16.03 15.80 -5.82
C ARG A 195 16.86 17.06 -6.04
N GLN A 196 16.71 18.06 -5.20
CA GLN A 196 17.53 19.27 -5.28
C GLN A 196 19.02 18.98 -5.06
N SER A 197 19.36 18.05 -4.17
CA SER A 197 20.74 17.64 -3.93
C SER A 197 21.37 16.76 -5.03
N ARG A 198 20.56 16.31 -6.01
CA ARG A 198 21.00 15.43 -7.11
C ARG A 198 20.96 16.07 -8.48
N MET A 199 20.64 17.36 -8.60
CA MET A 199 20.85 18.06 -9.88
C MET A 199 22.36 18.15 -10.11
N PRO A 200 22.91 17.57 -11.21
CA PRO A 200 24.26 17.84 -11.59
C PRO A 200 24.37 19.34 -11.79
N SER A 201 25.34 19.97 -11.16
CA SER A 201 25.74 21.30 -11.55
C SER A 201 26.12 21.22 -13.01
N SER A 202 25.24 21.70 -13.87
CA SER A 202 25.61 21.92 -15.27
C SER A 202 26.75 22.92 -15.27
N ALA A 203 27.91 22.43 -15.64
CA ALA A 203 29.04 23.26 -16.03
C ALA A 203 28.65 24.12 -17.24
#